data_4b6483c8ee5944bb710fe9c62dd6658b
#
_entry.id   4b6483c8ee5944bb710fe9c62dd6658b
#
_cell.length_a   1.000
_cell.length_b   1.000
_cell.length_c   1.000
_cell.angle_alpha   90.00
_cell.angle_beta   90.00
_cell.angle_gamma   90.00
#
_symmetry.space_group_name_H-M   'P 1'
#
loop_
_entity.id
_entity.type
_entity.pdbx_description
1 polymer ?
#
loop_
_entity_poly.entity_id
_entity_poly.type
_entity_poly.pdbx_seq_one_letter_code
_entity_poly.pdbx_strand_id
1 'polypeptide(L)'
;MTEQTYCDRLVQDTPFLTGLGRLSEQQVDRIILQLNRYYPQILSNKDAEKFRNPKVSLRVRLCDLLGHLQRSGERDCQEFYRALYIHAQPLHSGLPSRHTLRPMAFLTCLGLAAGLALLVYCCPSGGCCLAQPRLLLSRPWAGPCRLDRAPG
;
A
#
# COMPACT_ATOMS: atom_id res chain seq x y z
N MET A 1 0.67 -21.96 7.59
CA MET A 1 0.87 -20.53 7.36
C MET A 1 2.34 -20.24 7.34
N THR A 2 2.84 -19.82 6.24
CA THR A 2 4.23 -19.41 6.15
C THR A 2 4.34 -18.02 6.76
N GLU A 3 5.08 -17.92 7.82
CA GLU A 3 5.37 -16.65 8.44
C GLU A 3 6.21 -15.83 7.47
N GLN A 4 5.69 -14.71 7.04
CA GLN A 4 6.38 -13.86 6.08
C GLN A 4 7.57 -13.17 6.75
N THR A 5 8.76 -13.38 6.23
CA THR A 5 9.98 -12.78 6.79
C THR A 5 10.05 -11.28 6.51
N TYR A 6 10.88 -10.57 7.26
CA TYR A 6 11.08 -9.13 7.02
C TYR A 6 11.74 -8.88 5.65
N CYS A 7 12.59 -9.81 5.20
CA CYS A 7 13.18 -9.70 3.88
C CYS A 7 12.13 -9.85 2.78
N ASP A 8 11.18 -10.77 2.92
CA ASP A 8 10.09 -10.94 1.96
C ASP A 8 9.18 -9.71 1.92
N ARG A 9 8.90 -9.16 3.09
CA ARG A 9 8.14 -7.89 3.18
C ARG A 9 8.87 -6.77 2.47
N LEU A 10 10.18 -6.70 2.64
CA LEU A 10 10.99 -5.65 2.02
C LEU A 10 10.95 -5.76 0.50
N VAL A 11 10.99 -6.97 -0.05
CA VAL A 11 10.83 -7.19 -1.48
C VAL A 11 9.48 -6.67 -1.95
N GLN A 12 8.43 -6.97 -1.21
CA GLN A 12 7.08 -6.55 -1.52
C GLN A 12 6.90 -5.02 -1.43
N ASP A 13 7.53 -4.40 -0.45
CA ASP A 13 7.41 -2.97 -0.19
C ASP A 13 8.34 -2.10 -1.04
N THR A 14 9.36 -2.70 -1.66
CA THR A 14 10.35 -1.96 -2.44
C THR A 14 9.74 -1.05 -3.52
N PRO A 15 8.79 -1.49 -4.35
CA PRO A 15 8.19 -0.61 -5.35
C PRO A 15 7.47 0.58 -4.74
N PHE A 16 6.85 0.40 -3.58
CA PHE A 16 6.16 1.46 -2.88
C PHE A 16 7.16 2.46 -2.27
N LEU A 17 8.22 1.96 -1.64
CA LEU A 17 9.22 2.79 -0.98
C LEU A 17 10.04 3.61 -2.00
N THR A 18 10.29 3.05 -3.17
CA THR A 18 11.04 3.74 -4.22
C THR A 18 10.17 4.66 -5.08
N GLY A 19 8.88 4.73 -4.78
CA GLY A 19 7.97 5.61 -5.49
C GLY A 19 8.32 7.08 -5.31
N LEU A 20 8.00 7.89 -6.31
CA LEU A 20 8.32 9.30 -6.28
C LEU A 20 7.64 10.03 -5.12
N GLY A 21 8.41 10.79 -4.37
CA GLY A 21 7.89 11.61 -3.28
C GLY A 21 7.47 10.85 -2.02
N ARG A 22 7.75 9.56 -1.93
CA ARG A 22 7.39 8.78 -0.74
C ARG A 22 8.33 9.07 0.41
N LEU A 23 9.63 9.02 0.17
CA LEU A 23 10.66 9.32 1.16
C LEU A 23 11.42 10.57 0.73
N SER A 24 11.66 11.48 1.66
CA SER A 24 12.50 12.64 1.42
C SER A 24 13.98 12.27 1.61
N GLU A 25 14.87 13.05 1.03
CA GLU A 25 16.31 12.84 1.22
C GLU A 25 16.70 12.84 2.69
N GLN A 26 16.14 13.77 3.45
CA GLN A 26 16.42 13.85 4.88
C GLN A 26 16.02 12.60 5.65
N GLN A 27 14.87 12.02 5.30
CA GLN A 27 14.41 10.80 5.95
C GLN A 27 15.33 9.63 5.62
N VAL A 28 15.73 9.51 4.35
CA VAL A 28 16.66 8.47 3.90
C VAL A 28 18.00 8.62 4.60
N ASP A 29 18.53 9.84 4.67
CA ASP A 29 19.80 10.10 5.35
C ASP A 29 19.75 9.73 6.83
N ARG A 30 18.66 10.06 7.52
CA ARG A 30 18.48 9.69 8.93
C ARG A 30 18.41 8.19 9.12
N ILE A 31 17.73 7.49 8.25
CA ILE A 31 17.65 6.04 8.28
C ILE A 31 19.04 5.43 8.09
N ILE A 32 19.78 5.90 7.09
CA ILE A 32 21.13 5.42 6.82
C ILE A 32 22.07 5.64 8.03
N LEU A 33 22.00 6.83 8.62
CA LEU A 33 22.81 7.15 9.80
C LEU A 33 22.43 6.26 10.98
N GLN A 34 21.16 5.98 11.18
CA GLN A 34 20.73 5.09 12.26
C GLN A 34 21.25 3.67 12.05
N LEU A 35 21.16 3.13 10.83
CA LEU A 35 21.65 1.80 10.50
C LEU A 35 23.17 1.71 10.61
N ASN A 36 23.88 2.81 10.32
CA ASN A 36 25.33 2.86 10.47
C ASN A 36 25.76 2.89 11.94
N ARG A 37 24.98 3.53 12.80
CA ARG A 37 25.28 3.63 14.24
C ARG A 37 24.84 2.43 15.07
N TYR A 38 24.05 1.56 14.49
CA TYR A 38 23.52 0.40 15.21
C TYR A 38 24.63 -0.61 15.50
N TYR A 39 24.56 -1.27 16.63
CA TYR A 39 25.53 -2.30 16.99
C TYR A 39 24.86 -3.65 17.16
N PRO A 40 25.35 -4.71 16.52
CA PRO A 40 26.46 -4.72 15.57
C PRO A 40 26.10 -4.00 14.26
N GLN A 41 27.11 -3.42 13.65
CA GLN A 41 26.94 -2.48 12.56
C GLN A 41 26.26 -3.12 11.35
N ILE A 42 25.18 -2.50 10.88
CA ILE A 42 24.43 -2.96 9.72
C ILE A 42 25.01 -2.39 8.43
N LEU A 43 25.35 -1.09 8.46
CA LEU A 43 25.98 -0.41 7.33
C LEU A 43 27.37 0.04 7.74
N SER A 44 28.38 -0.27 6.94
CA SER A 44 29.70 0.28 7.15
C SER A 44 29.72 1.78 6.83
N ASN A 45 30.74 2.50 7.29
CA ASN A 45 30.87 3.91 6.96
C ASN A 45 30.95 4.13 5.44
N LYS A 46 31.63 3.24 4.75
CA LYS A 46 31.74 3.29 3.29
C LYS A 46 30.42 3.12 2.60
N ASP A 47 29.59 2.18 3.07
CA ASP A 47 28.26 1.97 2.53
C ASP A 47 27.34 3.15 2.82
N ALA A 48 27.43 3.70 4.03
CA ALA A 48 26.65 4.87 4.41
C ALA A 48 26.98 6.07 3.52
N GLU A 49 28.25 6.30 3.23
CA GLU A 49 28.68 7.36 2.31
C GLU A 49 28.15 7.12 0.90
N LYS A 50 28.22 5.87 0.43
CA LYS A 50 27.74 5.52 -0.90
C LYS A 50 26.25 5.82 -1.05
N PHE A 51 25.45 5.40 -0.07
CA PHE A 51 23.99 5.57 -0.12
C PHE A 51 23.54 7.02 0.15
N ARG A 52 24.42 7.86 0.68
CA ARG A 52 24.14 9.27 0.92
C ARG A 52 24.71 10.19 -0.17
N ASN A 53 25.28 9.65 -1.21
CA ASN A 53 25.92 10.43 -2.26
C ASN A 53 24.90 11.30 -3.01
N PRO A 54 25.00 12.63 -2.92
CA PRO A 54 24.02 13.53 -3.55
C PRO A 54 24.09 13.55 -5.07
N LYS A 55 25.15 13.01 -5.66
CA LYS A 55 25.30 12.96 -7.11
C LYS A 55 24.43 11.88 -7.74
N VAL A 56 23.92 10.95 -6.94
CA VAL A 56 23.11 9.85 -7.43
C VAL A 56 21.65 10.13 -7.06
N SER A 57 20.73 9.83 -7.94
CA SER A 57 19.32 10.10 -7.68
C SER A 57 18.85 9.32 -6.44
N LEU A 58 17.94 9.93 -5.69
CA LEU A 58 17.41 9.35 -4.47
C LEU A 58 16.83 7.96 -4.70
N ARG A 59 16.15 7.77 -5.80
CA ARG A 59 15.55 6.48 -6.15
C ARG A 59 16.59 5.39 -6.31
N VAL A 60 17.69 5.67 -6.99
CA VAL A 60 18.77 4.71 -7.21
C VAL A 60 19.45 4.38 -5.86
N ARG A 61 19.75 5.40 -5.07
CA ARG A 61 20.34 5.21 -3.73
C ARG A 61 19.45 4.32 -2.87
N LEU A 62 18.15 4.55 -2.93
CA LEU A 62 17.20 3.79 -2.14
C LEU A 62 17.08 2.34 -2.64
N CYS A 63 17.06 2.13 -3.95
CA CYS A 63 17.07 0.77 -4.51
C CYS A 63 18.32 0.00 -4.11
N ASP A 64 19.48 0.65 -4.15
CA ASP A 64 20.74 0.03 -3.76
C ASP A 64 20.75 -0.31 -2.27
N LEU A 65 20.26 0.59 -1.43
CA LEU A 65 20.13 0.37 0.01
C LEU A 65 19.21 -0.82 0.32
N LEU A 66 18.04 -0.85 -0.28
CA LEU A 66 17.08 -1.93 -0.04
C LEU A 66 17.63 -3.27 -0.54
N GLY A 67 18.29 -3.28 -1.70
CA GLY A 67 18.95 -4.48 -2.22
C GLY A 67 20.09 -4.96 -1.31
N HIS A 68 20.84 -4.04 -0.71
CA HIS A 68 21.88 -4.37 0.25
C HIS A 68 21.28 -5.05 1.50
N LEU A 69 20.21 -4.48 2.05
CA LEU A 69 19.54 -5.01 3.24
C LEU A 69 18.93 -6.40 2.99
N GLN A 70 18.36 -6.62 1.82
CA GLN A 70 17.81 -7.93 1.45
C GLN A 70 18.88 -9.01 1.44
N ARG A 71 20.10 -8.66 1.03
CA ARG A 71 21.23 -9.58 1.02
C ARG A 71 21.89 -9.75 2.38
N SER A 72 21.77 -8.76 3.24
CA SER A 72 22.38 -8.77 4.57
C SER A 72 21.68 -9.71 5.53
N GLY A 73 20.37 -9.81 5.45
CA GLY A 73 19.62 -10.77 6.25
C GLY A 73 18.41 -10.18 6.97
N GLU A 74 17.70 -11.07 7.62
CA GLU A 74 16.41 -10.79 8.27
C GLU A 74 16.49 -9.70 9.33
N ARG A 75 17.53 -9.76 10.14
CA ARG A 75 17.74 -8.82 11.22
C ARG A 75 17.92 -7.39 10.70
N ASP A 76 18.70 -7.24 9.64
CA ASP A 76 19.00 -5.94 9.08
C ASP A 76 17.74 -5.34 8.41
N CYS A 77 16.94 -6.18 7.79
CA CYS A 77 15.63 -5.79 7.28
C CYS A 77 14.71 -5.32 8.41
N GLN A 78 14.71 -6.02 9.53
CA GLN A 78 13.90 -5.65 10.69
C GLN A 78 14.30 -4.29 11.24
N GLU A 79 15.60 -4.03 11.39
CA GLU A 79 16.08 -2.74 11.89
C GLU A 79 15.81 -1.60 10.90
N PHE A 80 15.80 -1.89 9.61
CA PHE A 80 15.34 -0.93 8.62
C PHE A 80 13.89 -0.52 8.86
N TYR A 81 13.00 -1.48 9.10
CA TYR A 81 11.59 -1.16 9.40
C TYR A 81 11.44 -0.36 10.70
N ARG A 82 12.30 -0.65 11.69
CA ARG A 82 12.31 0.13 12.93
C ARG A 82 12.74 1.58 12.64
N ALA A 83 13.79 1.77 11.87
CA ALA A 83 14.24 3.11 11.47
C ALA A 83 13.17 3.84 10.65
N LEU A 84 12.52 3.13 9.75
CA LEU A 84 11.43 3.68 8.95
C LEU A 84 10.26 4.13 9.83
N TYR A 85 9.93 3.36 10.86
CA TYR A 85 8.89 3.74 11.82
C TYR A 85 9.25 5.02 12.57
N ILE A 86 10.51 5.16 12.97
CA ILE A 86 10.96 6.32 13.73
C ILE A 86 10.99 7.59 12.87
N HIS A 87 11.49 7.49 11.66
CA HIS A 87 11.75 8.67 10.83
C HIS A 87 10.67 8.97 9.78
N ALA A 88 9.84 8.00 9.46
CA ALA A 88 8.81 8.13 8.43
C ALA A 88 7.55 7.33 8.82
N GLN A 89 7.03 7.59 10.00
CA GLN A 89 5.89 6.88 10.55
C GLN A 89 4.67 6.80 9.61
N PRO A 90 4.26 7.89 8.95
CA PRO A 90 3.11 7.82 8.03
C PRO A 90 3.33 6.84 6.88
N LEU A 91 4.55 6.81 6.37
CA LEU A 91 4.91 5.91 5.30
C LEU A 91 4.91 4.46 5.78
N HIS A 92 5.47 4.22 6.96
CA HIS A 92 5.49 2.91 7.59
C HIS A 92 4.06 2.35 7.78
N SER A 93 3.13 3.20 8.12
CA SER A 93 1.72 2.81 8.29
C SER A 93 1.05 2.46 6.97
N GLY A 94 1.50 3.05 5.87
CA GLY A 94 0.94 2.85 4.55
C GLY A 94 1.59 1.74 3.72
N LEU A 95 2.49 0.95 4.32
CA LEU A 95 3.19 -0.10 3.57
C LEU A 95 2.26 -1.19 3.04
N PRO A 96 2.42 -1.62 1.79
CA PRO A 96 1.60 -2.69 1.21
C PRO A 96 1.64 -3.98 2.03
N SER A 97 2.81 -4.37 2.54
CA SER A 97 2.96 -5.58 3.33
C SER A 97 2.13 -5.57 4.60
N ARG A 98 1.84 -4.41 5.14
CA ARG A 98 0.99 -4.28 6.34
C ARG A 98 -0.49 -4.39 6.01
N HIS A 99 -0.88 -3.94 4.83
CA HIS A 99 -2.27 -3.97 4.42
C HIS A 99 -2.72 -5.36 3.99
N THR A 100 -1.83 -6.16 3.42
CA THR A 100 -2.17 -7.52 3.01
C THR A 100 -2.45 -8.43 4.19
N LEU A 101 -1.98 -8.09 5.38
CA LEU A 101 -2.21 -8.88 6.58
C LEU A 101 -3.51 -8.51 7.30
N ARG A 102 -4.21 -7.50 6.85
CA ARG A 102 -5.46 -7.10 7.49
C ARG A 102 -6.60 -7.99 7.03
N PRO A 103 -7.41 -8.49 7.96
CA PRO A 103 -8.56 -9.32 7.62
C PRO A 103 -9.73 -8.51 7.04
N MET A 104 -9.51 -7.30 6.60
CA MET A 104 -10.57 -6.46 6.07
C MET A 104 -11.29 -7.07 4.88
N ALA A 105 -10.57 -7.74 4.00
CA ALA A 105 -11.18 -8.40 2.86
C ALA A 105 -12.15 -9.48 3.33
N PHE A 106 -11.79 -10.18 4.37
CA PHE A 106 -12.65 -11.23 4.93
C PHE A 106 -13.92 -10.64 5.53
N LEU A 107 -13.81 -9.55 6.26
CA LEU A 107 -14.95 -8.87 6.83
C LEU A 107 -15.90 -8.35 5.76
N THR A 108 -15.35 -7.85 4.66
CA THR A 108 -16.14 -7.36 3.56
C THR A 108 -16.97 -8.50 2.94
N CYS A 109 -16.36 -9.64 2.76
CA CYS A 109 -17.05 -10.80 2.22
C CYS A 109 -18.19 -11.25 3.13
N LEU A 110 -17.96 -11.27 4.43
CA LEU A 110 -18.98 -11.63 5.39
C LEU A 110 -20.15 -10.63 5.36
N GLY A 111 -19.81 -9.36 5.27
CA GLY A 111 -20.82 -8.33 5.20
C GLY A 111 -21.73 -8.46 3.99
N LEU A 112 -21.16 -8.76 2.84
CA LEU A 112 -21.94 -8.96 1.63
C LEU A 112 -22.84 -10.18 1.72
N ALA A 113 -22.33 -11.28 2.24
CA ALA A 113 -23.11 -12.50 2.39
C ALA A 113 -24.27 -12.28 3.35
N ALA A 114 -24.03 -11.63 4.47
CA ALA A 114 -25.08 -11.33 5.43
C ALA A 114 -26.12 -10.37 4.85
N GLY A 115 -25.69 -9.38 4.12
CA GLY A 115 -26.57 -8.44 3.48
C GLY A 115 -27.49 -9.11 2.47
N LEU A 116 -26.97 -9.98 1.65
CA LEU A 116 -27.78 -10.71 0.70
C LEU A 116 -28.78 -11.63 1.39
N ALA A 117 -28.38 -12.30 2.43
CA ALA A 117 -29.27 -13.16 3.19
C ALA A 117 -30.42 -12.37 3.81
N LEU A 118 -30.13 -11.21 4.35
CA LEU A 118 -31.14 -10.35 4.91
C LEU A 118 -32.14 -9.87 3.86
N LEU A 119 -31.67 -9.51 2.70
CA LEU A 119 -32.53 -9.07 1.62
C LEU A 119 -33.49 -10.15 1.20
N VAL A 120 -33.00 -11.36 1.07
CA VAL A 120 -33.85 -12.49 0.70
C VAL A 120 -34.86 -12.81 1.79
N TYR A 121 -34.42 -12.71 3.02
CA TYR A 121 -35.28 -13.05 4.16
C TYR A 121 -36.36 -12.01 4.41
N CYS A 122 -35.99 -10.74 4.29
CA CYS A 122 -36.91 -9.66 4.58
C CYS A 122 -37.96 -9.43 3.47
N CYS A 123 -37.69 -9.88 2.28
CA CYS A 123 -38.63 -9.69 1.19
C CYS A 123 -39.03 -11.02 0.62
N PRO A 124 -39.72 -11.81 1.35
CA PRO A 124 -40.10 -13.14 0.89
C PRO A 124 -41.02 -13.10 -0.30
N SER A 125 -41.97 -12.34 -0.25
CA SER A 125 -42.92 -12.38 -1.30
C SER A 125 -42.86 -11.18 -2.15
N GLY A 126 -41.81 -10.63 -2.09
CA GLY A 126 -41.72 -9.50 -2.62
C GLY A 126 -41.90 -9.13 -3.96
N GLY A 127 -42.77 -9.15 -4.50
CA GLY A 127 -42.91 -8.61 -5.81
C GLY A 127 -42.57 -7.13 -5.89
N CYS A 128 -42.70 -6.49 -4.77
CA CYS A 128 -42.47 -5.06 -4.76
C CYS A 128 -41.05 -4.67 -5.08
N CYS A 129 -40.17 -5.44 -4.60
CA CYS A 129 -38.80 -5.09 -4.80
C CYS A 129 -38.36 -5.16 -6.22
N LEU A 130 -39.01 -6.00 -6.96
CA LEU A 130 -38.61 -6.18 -8.32
C LEU A 130 -39.02 -5.01 -9.18
N ALA A 131 -40.06 -4.40 -8.84
CA ALA A 131 -40.58 -3.33 -9.63
C ALA A 131 -39.68 -2.12 -9.63
N GLN A 132 -39.15 -1.87 -8.51
CA GLN A 132 -38.34 -0.68 -8.39
C GLN A 132 -37.14 -0.62 -9.29
N PRO A 133 -36.39 -1.64 -9.37
CA PRO A 133 -35.24 -1.59 -10.22
C PRO A 133 -35.58 -1.30 -11.66
N ARG A 134 -36.68 -1.82 -12.08
CA ARG A 134 -37.05 -1.58 -13.43
C ARG A 134 -37.39 -0.14 -13.70
N LEU A 135 -38.08 0.44 -12.78
CA LEU A 135 -38.47 1.81 -12.94
C LEU A 135 -37.26 2.72 -12.99
N LEU A 136 -36.34 2.46 -12.13
CA LEU A 136 -35.16 3.28 -12.09
C LEU A 136 -34.35 3.17 -13.36
N LEU A 137 -34.29 2.01 -13.88
CA LEU A 137 -33.50 1.82 -15.05
C LEU A 137 -34.12 2.43 -16.27
N SER A 138 -35.36 2.37 -16.35
CA SER A 138 -35.97 2.86 -17.52
C SER A 138 -35.99 4.36 -17.61
N ARG A 139 -36.13 5.01 -16.49
CA ARG A 139 -36.20 6.38 -16.52
C ARG A 139 -35.05 7.07 -17.00
N PRO A 140 -33.94 6.83 -16.52
CA PRO A 140 -32.77 7.62 -16.79
C PRO A 140 -32.49 7.72 -18.24
N TRP A 141 -32.92 6.86 -18.96
CA TRP A 141 -32.52 6.85 -20.22
C TRP A 141 -33.24 7.60 -21.15
N ALA A 142 -34.37 7.73 -20.90
CA ALA A 142 -35.14 8.32 -21.81
C ALA A 142 -34.81 9.68 -22.11
N GLY A 143 -34.40 10.33 -21.28
CA GLY A 143 -34.30 11.64 -21.51
C GLY A 143 -33.42 12.23 -22.37
N PRO A 144 -32.43 12.13 -22.10
CA PRO A 144 -31.43 12.86 -22.54
C PRO A 144 -31.19 13.02 -23.88
N CYS A 145 -31.02 12.33 -24.36
CA CYS A 145 -30.41 12.34 -25.46
C CYS A 145 -30.71 13.25 -26.47
N ARG A 146 -31.48 13.95 -26.59
CA ARG A 146 -31.69 14.51 -27.57
C ARG A 146 -31.32 15.63 -27.72
N LEU A 147 -30.87 16.22 -27.62
CA LEU A 147 -30.54 17.25 -27.65
C LEU A 147 -29.98 17.66 -28.66
N ASP A 148 -29.87 17.69 -29.17
CA ASP A 148 -29.26 18.06 -29.81
C ASP A 148 -29.37 18.63 -30.74
N ARG A 149 -29.35 19.31 -31.35
CA ARG A 149 -29.12 19.82 -32.15
C ARG A 149 -29.40 20.73 -32.62
N ALA A 150 -29.03 21.26 -32.93
CA ALA A 150 -28.88 22.26 -33.28
C ALA A 150 -28.52 22.52 -34.50
N PRO A 151 -29.05 22.90 -35.25
CA PRO A 151 -28.66 23.04 -36.47
C PRO A 151 -28.28 24.34 -36.75
N GLY A 152 -27.50 24.57 -37.18
CA GLY A 152 -27.03 25.78 -37.44
C GLY A 152 -27.53 26.58 -38.56
#